data_e9688452321eff74496a49a12e4e236f
#
_entry.id   e9688452321eff74496a49a12e4e236f
#
_cell.length_a   1.000
_cell.length_b   1.000
_cell.length_c   1.000
_cell.angle_alpha   90.00
_cell.angle_beta   90.00
_cell.angle_gamma   90.00
#
_symmetry.space_group_name_H-M   'P 1'
#
loop_
_entity.id
_entity.type
_entity.pdbx_description
1 polymer ?
#
loop_
_entity_poly.entity_id
_entity_poly.type
_entity_poly.pdbx_seq_one_letter_code
_entity_poly.pdbx_strand_id
1 'polypeptide(L)'
;MVRLYETTDPDLVAKITDATNTQSPINFRDKLSTKLFNSYVKSLFESHDIGYLTKRGDTFENSLSLALNESIHADHLLKFWYATYQEKPDVAKNSKARVLEEIFDATTDTTHPLYPLFSGHPDSPLYQQLLHVYKLYRYVVDQRNQRQQGTELLFYADELICYALYKLDSDDLASGYETILSALHQISDTEKKLLATKELTYSHLTYFKSARSKYDLDRVLGFVGRERV
;
A
#
# COMPACT_ATOMS: atom_id res chain seq x y z
N MET A 1 -21.09 -24.97 7.68
CA MET A 1 -21.52 -26.34 7.27
C MET A 1 -20.30 -27.03 6.70
N VAL A 2 -19.83 -28.11 7.30
CA VAL A 2 -18.70 -28.93 6.83
C VAL A 2 -19.29 -30.05 5.97
N ARG A 3 -18.80 -30.21 4.74
CA ARG A 3 -19.16 -31.36 3.90
C ARG A 3 -18.00 -32.34 3.88
N LEU A 4 -18.22 -33.57 4.29
CA LEU A 4 -17.25 -34.65 4.21
C LEU A 4 -17.61 -35.50 2.99
N TYR A 5 -16.59 -35.77 2.15
CA TYR A 5 -16.71 -36.68 1.03
C TYR A 5 -15.74 -37.84 1.27
N GLU A 6 -16.25 -39.05 1.20
CA GLU A 6 -15.46 -40.27 1.29
C GLU A 6 -15.47 -40.96 -0.09
N THR A 7 -14.30 -41.14 -0.69
CA THR A 7 -14.17 -41.78 -2.01
C THR A 7 -12.80 -42.42 -2.13
N THR A 8 -12.72 -43.54 -2.83
CA THR A 8 -11.48 -44.22 -3.22
C THR A 8 -11.08 -43.91 -4.66
N ASP A 9 -11.85 -43.10 -5.40
CA ASP A 9 -11.58 -42.70 -6.76
C ASP A 9 -10.66 -41.48 -6.77
N PRO A 10 -9.38 -41.63 -7.24
CA PRO A 10 -8.42 -40.53 -7.24
C PRO A 10 -8.82 -39.42 -8.22
N ASP A 11 -9.52 -39.72 -9.33
CA ASP A 11 -9.97 -38.72 -10.29
C ASP A 11 -11.10 -37.86 -9.71
N LEU A 12 -11.96 -38.47 -8.90
CA LEU A 12 -13.01 -37.74 -8.19
C LEU A 12 -12.43 -36.88 -7.07
N VAL A 13 -11.39 -37.38 -6.35
CA VAL A 13 -10.66 -36.59 -5.34
C VAL A 13 -10.03 -35.35 -5.99
N ALA A 14 -9.35 -35.51 -7.12
CA ALA A 14 -8.76 -34.39 -7.87
C ALA A 14 -9.82 -33.37 -8.30
N LYS A 15 -10.95 -33.81 -8.87
CA LYS A 15 -12.05 -32.93 -9.27
C LYS A 15 -12.70 -32.19 -8.09
N ILE A 16 -12.89 -32.85 -6.96
CA ILE A 16 -13.43 -32.22 -5.74
C ILE A 16 -12.44 -31.19 -5.21
N THR A 17 -11.14 -31.51 -5.18
CA THR A 17 -10.08 -30.61 -4.76
C THR A 17 -10.01 -29.37 -5.64
N ASP A 18 -10.04 -29.54 -6.96
CA ASP A 18 -10.06 -28.43 -7.91
C ASP A 18 -11.32 -27.59 -7.77
N ALA A 19 -12.51 -28.22 -7.64
CA ALA A 19 -13.76 -27.50 -7.44
C ALA A 19 -13.83 -26.76 -6.10
N THR A 20 -13.28 -27.29 -5.03
CA THR A 20 -13.21 -26.60 -3.73
C THR A 20 -12.17 -25.49 -3.72
N ASN A 21 -11.05 -25.65 -4.42
CA ASN A 21 -10.05 -24.60 -4.58
C ASN A 21 -10.54 -23.46 -5.49
N THR A 22 -11.41 -23.73 -6.45
CA THR A 22 -12.03 -22.69 -7.30
C THR A 22 -13.18 -21.96 -6.60
N GLN A 23 -13.79 -22.53 -5.59
CA GLN A 23 -14.88 -21.89 -4.81
C GLN A 23 -14.41 -20.80 -3.85
N SER A 24 -13.13 -20.80 -3.49
CA SER A 24 -12.52 -19.69 -2.76
C SER A 24 -11.42 -19.12 -3.65
N PRO A 25 -11.67 -18.03 -4.38
CA PRO A 25 -10.62 -17.41 -5.19
C PRO A 25 -9.44 -17.10 -4.28
N ILE A 26 -8.32 -17.81 -4.51
CA ILE A 26 -7.08 -17.56 -3.77
C ILE A 26 -6.71 -16.12 -4.07
N ASN A 27 -6.84 -15.27 -3.07
CA ASN A 27 -6.54 -13.86 -3.20
C ASN A 27 -5.03 -13.71 -3.49
N PHE A 28 -4.65 -12.75 -4.32
CA PHE A 28 -3.24 -12.43 -4.61
C PHE A 28 -2.43 -12.20 -3.32
N ARG A 29 -3.03 -11.68 -2.26
CA ARG A 29 -2.41 -11.60 -0.94
C ARG A 29 -1.91 -12.97 -0.45
N ASP A 30 -2.73 -14.01 -0.56
CA ASP A 30 -2.40 -15.34 -0.08
C ASP A 30 -1.31 -15.97 -0.97
N LYS A 31 -1.37 -15.74 -2.28
CA LYS A 31 -0.33 -16.16 -3.23
C LYS A 31 0.99 -15.45 -2.98
N LEU A 32 0.97 -14.15 -2.71
CA LEU A 32 2.15 -13.37 -2.38
C LEU A 32 2.78 -13.81 -1.05
N SER A 33 1.98 -14.23 -0.06
CA SER A 33 2.47 -14.59 1.27
C SER A 33 3.56 -15.69 1.25
N THR A 34 3.58 -16.54 0.23
CA THR A 34 4.55 -17.63 0.05
C THR A 34 5.77 -17.25 -0.77
N LYS A 35 5.86 -16.03 -1.29
CA LYS A 35 6.96 -15.60 -2.14
C LYS A 35 8.22 -15.29 -1.33
N LEU A 36 9.39 -15.66 -1.90
CA LEU A 36 10.68 -15.59 -1.22
C LEU A 36 11.03 -14.19 -0.71
N PHE A 37 10.70 -13.13 -1.47
CA PHE A 37 10.98 -11.76 -1.03
C PHE A 37 10.36 -11.43 0.32
N ASN A 38 9.17 -12.00 0.65
CA ASN A 38 8.52 -11.79 1.94
C ASN A 38 9.33 -12.33 3.13
N SER A 39 10.12 -13.40 2.93
CA SER A 39 11.00 -13.92 3.98
C SER A 39 12.13 -12.93 4.29
N TYR A 40 12.71 -12.32 3.27
CA TYR A 40 13.73 -11.28 3.45
C TYR A 40 13.17 -10.01 4.08
N VAL A 41 11.99 -9.56 3.61
CA VAL A 41 11.29 -8.40 4.23
C VAL A 41 11.01 -8.69 5.71
N LYS A 42 10.50 -9.88 6.02
CA LYS A 42 10.21 -10.28 7.39
C LYS A 42 11.45 -10.19 8.27
N SER A 43 12.57 -10.80 7.85
CA SER A 43 13.83 -10.77 8.60
C SER A 43 14.34 -9.34 8.80
N LEU A 44 14.26 -8.50 7.77
CA LEU A 44 14.67 -7.10 7.89
C LEU A 44 13.78 -6.33 8.89
N PHE A 45 12.47 -6.49 8.81
CA PHE A 45 11.53 -5.78 9.69
C PHE A 45 11.67 -6.24 11.14
N GLU A 46 11.81 -7.55 11.37
CA GLU A 46 12.06 -8.11 12.71
C GLU A 46 13.39 -7.59 13.31
N SER A 47 14.43 -7.36 12.50
CA SER A 47 15.69 -6.75 12.96
C SER A 47 15.55 -5.27 13.38
N HIS A 48 14.43 -4.64 13.04
CA HIS A 48 14.05 -3.27 13.44
C HIS A 48 12.90 -3.26 14.45
N ASP A 49 12.61 -4.39 15.11
CA ASP A 49 11.51 -4.54 16.06
C ASP A 49 10.12 -4.24 15.44
N ILE A 50 9.96 -4.47 14.13
CA ILE A 50 8.72 -4.25 13.40
C ILE A 50 8.09 -5.60 13.02
N GLY A 51 6.81 -5.78 13.34
CA GLY A 51 6.07 -6.95 12.92
C GLY A 51 5.62 -6.90 11.48
N TYR A 52 6.00 -7.90 10.71
CA TYR A 52 5.58 -8.05 9.31
C TYR A 52 4.64 -9.23 9.14
N LEU A 53 3.35 -8.94 8.84
CA LEU A 53 2.27 -9.92 8.78
C LEU A 53 1.95 -10.27 7.32
N THR A 54 2.15 -11.53 6.93
CA THR A 54 1.97 -11.98 5.53
C THR A 54 0.61 -12.61 5.27
N LYS A 55 0.02 -13.29 6.25
CA LYS A 55 -1.22 -14.06 6.10
C LYS A 55 -2.42 -13.35 6.73
N ARG A 56 -3.62 -13.73 6.30
CA ARG A 56 -4.85 -13.35 7.00
C ARG A 56 -4.89 -14.06 8.34
N GLY A 57 -5.19 -13.30 9.41
CA GLY A 57 -5.27 -13.84 10.77
C GLY A 57 -3.91 -14.06 11.43
N ASP A 58 -2.79 -13.69 10.78
CA ASP A 58 -1.54 -13.57 11.50
C ASP A 58 -1.73 -12.54 12.60
N THR A 59 -1.56 -12.98 13.84
CA THR A 59 -1.55 -12.13 15.02
C THR A 59 -0.17 -12.17 15.65
N PHE A 60 0.16 -11.13 16.38
CA PHE A 60 1.45 -11.02 17.07
C PHE A 60 1.64 -11.98 18.25
N GLU A 61 0.62 -12.75 18.61
CA GLU A 61 0.60 -13.59 19.81
C GLU A 61 1.72 -14.63 19.88
N ASN A 62 2.40 -14.91 18.78
CA ASN A 62 3.48 -15.91 18.71
C ASN A 62 4.90 -15.35 18.72
N SER A 63 5.09 -14.05 18.84
CA SER A 63 6.44 -13.48 18.93
C SER A 63 6.78 -13.08 20.35
N LEU A 64 7.93 -13.54 20.80
CA LEU A 64 8.53 -13.46 22.13
C LEU A 64 8.78 -12.06 22.69
N SER A 65 8.35 -10.98 22.04
CA SER A 65 8.54 -9.64 22.55
C SER A 65 7.21 -8.91 22.73
N LEU A 66 6.86 -8.71 23.99
CA LEU A 66 5.80 -7.82 24.47
C LEU A 66 6.00 -6.33 24.05
N ALA A 67 7.05 -6.02 23.30
CA ALA A 67 7.45 -4.68 22.88
C ALA A 67 7.09 -4.33 21.44
N LEU A 68 6.59 -5.27 20.62
CA LEU A 68 6.23 -4.98 19.23
C LEU A 68 4.86 -4.27 19.16
N ASN A 69 4.83 -3.02 19.62
CA ASN A 69 3.65 -2.16 19.43
C ASN A 69 3.41 -1.76 17.96
N GLU A 70 4.29 -2.17 17.06
CA GLU A 70 4.28 -1.77 15.67
C GLU A 70 4.22 -2.97 14.74
N SER A 71 3.15 -3.06 13.96
CA SER A 71 3.02 -4.08 12.94
C SER A 71 2.41 -3.54 11.67
N ILE A 72 2.72 -4.19 10.54
CA ILE A 72 2.11 -3.89 9.26
C ILE A 72 1.82 -5.16 8.48
N HIS A 73 0.68 -5.20 7.83
CA HIS A 73 0.36 -6.25 6.88
C HIS A 73 1.07 -6.04 5.55
N ALA A 74 1.61 -7.12 4.97
CA ALA A 74 2.34 -7.12 3.71
C ALA A 74 1.56 -6.42 2.58
N ASP A 75 0.29 -6.75 2.43
CA ASP A 75 -0.57 -6.16 1.39
C ASP A 75 -0.81 -4.66 1.58
N HIS A 76 -0.78 -4.18 2.81
CA HIS A 76 -0.89 -2.77 3.12
C HIS A 76 0.43 -2.04 2.79
N LEU A 77 1.56 -2.60 3.23
CA LEU A 77 2.88 -2.05 2.93
C LEU A 77 3.15 -1.98 1.42
N LEU A 78 2.84 -3.05 0.67
CA LEU A 78 3.00 -3.11 -0.78
C LEU A 78 2.14 -2.06 -1.51
N LYS A 79 0.94 -1.78 -0.99
CA LYS A 79 0.08 -0.72 -1.51
C LYS A 79 0.74 0.67 -1.35
N PHE A 80 1.32 0.96 -0.19
CA PHE A 80 2.03 2.23 0.01
C PHE A 80 3.33 2.31 -0.78
N TRP A 81 4.06 1.20 -0.92
CA TRP A 81 5.21 1.13 -1.82
C TRP A 81 4.83 1.45 -3.28
N TYR A 82 3.71 0.91 -3.73
CA TYR A 82 3.21 1.19 -5.08
C TYR A 82 2.81 2.66 -5.25
N ALA A 83 2.18 3.25 -4.23
CA ALA A 83 1.83 4.67 -4.23
C ALA A 83 3.07 5.57 -4.36
N THR A 84 4.17 5.22 -3.67
CA THR A 84 5.40 6.00 -3.59
C THR A 84 6.34 5.72 -4.74
N TYR A 85 6.87 4.50 -4.83
CA TYR A 85 7.93 4.15 -5.80
C TYR A 85 7.43 3.91 -7.23
N GLN A 86 6.15 3.55 -7.41
CA GLN A 86 5.53 3.54 -8.74
C GLN A 86 4.81 4.85 -9.06
N GLU A 87 4.79 5.80 -8.13
CA GLU A 87 4.17 7.12 -8.28
C GLU A 87 2.69 7.06 -8.70
N LYS A 88 1.97 6.04 -8.22
CA LYS A 88 0.56 5.76 -8.56
C LYS A 88 -0.34 5.72 -7.31
N PRO A 89 -0.43 6.82 -6.52
CA PRO A 89 -1.21 6.85 -5.28
C PRO A 89 -2.72 6.65 -5.52
N ASP A 90 -3.25 7.11 -6.65
CA ASP A 90 -4.64 6.93 -7.07
C ASP A 90 -4.97 5.45 -7.34
N VAL A 91 -4.09 4.73 -8.04
CA VAL A 91 -4.25 3.27 -8.28
C VAL A 91 -4.17 2.52 -6.96
N ALA A 92 -3.17 2.83 -6.13
CA ALA A 92 -3.00 2.23 -4.81
C ALA A 92 -4.23 2.43 -3.91
N LYS A 93 -4.86 3.61 -3.98
CA LYS A 93 -6.08 3.93 -3.23
C LYS A 93 -7.31 3.17 -3.73
N ASN A 94 -7.46 3.07 -5.05
CA ASN A 94 -8.68 2.54 -5.66
C ASN A 94 -8.70 1.03 -5.79
N SER A 95 -7.56 0.40 -6.02
CA SER A 95 -7.52 -1.00 -6.44
C SER A 95 -6.34 -1.76 -5.85
N LYS A 96 -6.43 -2.04 -4.54
CA LYS A 96 -5.44 -2.89 -3.87
C LYS A 96 -5.29 -4.26 -4.58
N ALA A 97 -6.37 -4.84 -5.07
CA ALA A 97 -6.32 -6.12 -5.77
C ALA A 97 -5.44 -6.04 -7.03
N ARG A 98 -5.59 -5.00 -7.85
CA ARG A 98 -4.77 -4.77 -9.04
C ARG A 98 -3.29 -4.57 -8.70
N VAL A 99 -3.01 -3.82 -7.62
CA VAL A 99 -1.62 -3.64 -7.15
C VAL A 99 -0.99 -4.97 -6.77
N LEU A 100 -1.71 -5.82 -6.03
CA LEU A 100 -1.20 -7.13 -5.60
C LEU A 100 -1.07 -8.11 -6.78
N GLU A 101 -1.94 -8.02 -7.79
CA GLU A 101 -1.85 -8.79 -9.03
C GLU A 101 -0.59 -8.42 -9.81
N GLU A 102 -0.35 -7.13 -10.07
CA GLU A 102 0.84 -6.64 -10.77
C GLU A 102 2.14 -7.04 -10.04
N ILE A 103 2.16 -6.94 -8.71
CA ILE A 103 3.30 -7.40 -7.91
C ILE A 103 3.45 -8.92 -7.99
N PHE A 104 2.36 -9.69 -7.98
CA PHE A 104 2.42 -11.14 -8.12
C PHE A 104 3.01 -11.54 -9.47
N ASP A 105 2.57 -10.92 -10.56
CA ASP A 105 3.11 -11.15 -11.89
C ASP A 105 4.61 -10.83 -11.93
N ALA A 106 5.02 -9.74 -11.29
CA ALA A 106 6.44 -9.39 -11.13
C ALA A 106 7.27 -10.41 -10.34
N THR A 107 6.67 -11.33 -9.59
CA THR A 107 7.41 -12.41 -8.91
C THR A 107 7.63 -13.64 -9.78
N THR A 108 6.95 -13.75 -10.91
CA THR A 108 6.90 -14.97 -11.73
C THR A 108 7.31 -14.74 -13.18
N ASP A 109 7.04 -13.56 -13.71
CA ASP A 109 7.38 -13.19 -15.09
C ASP A 109 8.74 -12.47 -15.12
N THR A 110 9.77 -13.14 -15.61
CA THR A 110 11.13 -12.59 -15.74
C THR A 110 11.22 -11.40 -16.71
N THR A 111 10.22 -11.19 -17.56
CA THR A 111 10.15 -10.05 -18.49
C THR A 111 9.45 -8.84 -17.89
N HIS A 112 8.81 -9.01 -16.74
CA HIS A 112 8.12 -7.92 -16.06
C HIS A 112 9.11 -6.86 -15.55
N PRO A 113 8.85 -5.55 -15.77
CA PRO A 113 9.78 -4.48 -15.37
C PRO A 113 10.16 -4.49 -13.88
N LEU A 114 9.25 -4.94 -13.02
CA LEU A 114 9.47 -5.02 -11.57
C LEU A 114 10.08 -6.36 -11.12
N TYR A 115 10.30 -7.32 -12.03
CA TYR A 115 10.87 -8.62 -11.67
C TYR A 115 12.20 -8.51 -10.90
N PRO A 116 13.16 -7.64 -11.27
CA PRO A 116 14.42 -7.52 -10.53
C PRO A 116 14.22 -7.16 -9.04
N LEU A 117 13.14 -6.45 -8.72
CA LEU A 117 12.81 -6.09 -7.34
C LEU A 117 12.17 -7.25 -6.58
N PHE A 118 11.24 -7.99 -7.22
CA PHE A 118 10.41 -9.01 -6.59
C PHE A 118 10.87 -10.45 -6.81
N SER A 119 11.99 -10.66 -7.50
CA SER A 119 12.59 -11.99 -7.76
C SER A 119 12.99 -12.76 -6.49
N GLY A 120 13.09 -12.08 -5.34
CA GLY A 120 13.56 -12.67 -4.10
C GLY A 120 15.10 -12.73 -4.02
N HIS A 121 15.80 -11.87 -4.77
CA HIS A 121 17.26 -11.73 -4.61
C HIS A 121 17.58 -11.07 -3.26
N PRO A 122 18.56 -11.59 -2.48
CA PRO A 122 18.86 -11.06 -1.14
C PRO A 122 19.29 -9.58 -1.14
N ASP A 123 19.94 -9.12 -2.19
CA ASP A 123 20.43 -7.75 -2.32
C ASP A 123 19.43 -6.84 -3.05
N SER A 124 18.15 -7.24 -3.17
CA SER A 124 17.15 -6.41 -3.84
C SER A 124 16.96 -5.06 -3.11
N PRO A 125 17.01 -3.93 -3.82
CA PRO A 125 16.73 -2.62 -3.23
C PRO A 125 15.31 -2.51 -2.68
N LEU A 126 14.41 -3.40 -3.06
CA LEU A 126 13.04 -3.47 -2.57
C LEU A 126 12.97 -3.43 -1.04
N TYR A 127 13.88 -4.15 -0.35
CA TYR A 127 13.80 -4.28 1.11
C TYR A 127 14.02 -2.95 1.82
N GLN A 128 14.99 -2.16 1.37
CA GLN A 128 15.22 -0.80 1.90
C GLN A 128 14.11 0.16 1.49
N GLN A 129 13.57 0.02 0.28
CA GLN A 129 12.43 0.79 -0.18
C GLN A 129 11.20 0.54 0.71
N LEU A 130 10.90 -0.73 1.03
CA LEU A 130 9.78 -1.09 1.90
C LEU A 130 9.97 -0.56 3.33
N LEU A 131 11.19 -0.61 3.87
CA LEU A 131 11.47 -0.04 5.19
C LEU A 131 11.30 1.48 5.19
N HIS A 132 11.76 2.16 4.14
CA HIS A 132 11.55 3.61 3.97
C HIS A 132 10.06 3.95 3.91
N VAL A 133 9.30 3.25 3.06
CA VAL A 133 7.83 3.44 2.95
C VAL A 133 7.13 3.21 4.29
N TYR A 134 7.54 2.19 5.04
CA TYR A 134 6.99 1.94 6.37
C TYR A 134 7.19 3.15 7.30
N LYS A 135 8.38 3.76 7.30
CA LYS A 135 8.67 4.95 8.11
C LYS A 135 7.78 6.14 7.71
N LEU A 136 7.62 6.38 6.40
CA LEU A 136 6.72 7.43 5.91
C LEU A 136 5.28 7.16 6.32
N TYR A 137 4.80 5.95 6.12
CA TYR A 137 3.45 5.54 6.50
C TYR A 137 3.19 5.72 8.01
N ARG A 138 4.11 5.25 8.86
CA ARG A 138 3.99 5.41 10.31
C ARG A 138 3.93 6.88 10.70
N TYR A 139 4.81 7.68 10.13
CA TYR A 139 4.79 9.12 10.37
C TYR A 139 3.44 9.75 10.01
N VAL A 140 2.88 9.43 8.84
CA VAL A 140 1.57 9.94 8.39
C VAL A 140 0.45 9.52 9.34
N VAL A 141 0.43 8.24 9.75
CA VAL A 141 -0.58 7.71 10.67
C VAL A 141 -0.48 8.38 12.05
N ASP A 142 0.73 8.55 12.56
CA ASP A 142 0.96 9.17 13.88
C ASP A 142 0.55 10.65 13.86
N GLN A 143 0.89 11.39 12.81
CA GLN A 143 0.45 12.78 12.63
C GLN A 143 -1.08 12.88 12.54
N ARG A 144 -1.72 11.99 11.79
CA ARG A 144 -3.19 11.95 11.70
C ARG A 144 -3.83 11.68 13.07
N ASN A 145 -3.29 10.72 13.84
CA ASN A 145 -3.86 10.33 15.13
C ASN A 145 -3.67 11.40 16.21
N GLN A 146 -2.65 12.24 16.11
CA GLN A 146 -2.39 13.36 17.03
C GLN A 146 -3.31 14.56 16.78
N ARG A 147 -3.92 14.68 15.60
CA ARG A 147 -4.77 15.82 15.24
C ARG A 147 -6.22 15.58 15.64
N GLN A 148 -6.77 16.45 16.48
CA GLN A 148 -8.14 16.35 16.96
C GLN A 148 -9.18 17.01 16.04
N GLN A 149 -8.78 17.93 15.16
CA GLN A 149 -9.70 18.69 14.28
C GLN A 149 -9.17 18.78 12.84
N GLY A 150 -10.09 18.87 11.87
CA GLY A 150 -9.74 19.00 10.45
C GLY A 150 -9.19 17.72 9.79
N THR A 151 -9.39 16.56 10.43
CA THR A 151 -8.81 15.28 10.02
C THR A 151 -9.57 14.58 8.90
N GLU A 152 -10.76 15.04 8.54
CA GLU A 152 -11.59 14.32 7.55
C GLU A 152 -10.88 14.14 6.22
N LEU A 153 -10.18 15.16 5.73
CA LEU A 153 -9.36 15.09 4.53
C LEU A 153 -8.24 14.02 4.66
N LEU A 154 -7.61 13.94 5.84
CA LEU A 154 -6.47 13.06 6.09
C LEU A 154 -6.84 11.57 5.97
N PHE A 155 -8.07 11.17 6.36
CA PHE A 155 -8.52 9.79 6.23
C PHE A 155 -8.57 9.30 4.77
N TYR A 156 -8.64 10.22 3.82
CA TYR A 156 -8.75 9.88 2.41
C TYR A 156 -7.46 10.09 1.62
N ALA A 157 -6.43 10.66 2.22
CA ALA A 157 -5.24 11.12 1.49
C ALA A 157 -3.93 10.41 1.89
N ASP A 158 -3.95 9.39 2.75
CA ASP A 158 -2.73 8.74 3.28
C ASP A 158 -1.75 8.33 2.17
N GLU A 159 -2.21 7.69 1.09
CA GLU A 159 -1.37 7.24 -0.02
C GLU A 159 -0.76 8.43 -0.77
N LEU A 160 -1.56 9.48 -0.93
CA LEU A 160 -1.13 10.70 -1.62
C LEU A 160 -0.12 11.49 -0.78
N ILE A 161 -0.29 11.52 0.54
CA ILE A 161 0.65 12.16 1.48
C ILE A 161 1.98 11.41 1.50
N CYS A 162 1.95 10.07 1.61
CA CYS A 162 3.18 9.26 1.56
C CYS A 162 3.92 9.45 0.23
N TYR A 163 3.21 9.47 -0.90
CA TYR A 163 3.77 9.79 -2.21
C TYR A 163 4.44 11.18 -2.22
N ALA A 164 3.75 12.20 -1.71
CA ALA A 164 4.27 13.57 -1.74
C ALA A 164 5.48 13.75 -0.81
N LEU A 165 5.48 13.14 0.39
CA LEU A 165 6.64 13.11 1.28
C LEU A 165 7.85 12.45 0.59
N TYR A 166 7.62 11.33 -0.08
CA TYR A 166 8.65 10.66 -0.86
C TYR A 166 9.22 11.54 -1.98
N LYS A 167 8.36 12.29 -2.69
CA LYS A 167 8.79 13.20 -3.79
C LYS A 167 9.49 14.45 -3.28
N LEU A 168 9.12 14.96 -2.12
CA LEU A 168 9.78 16.10 -1.50
C LEU A 168 11.22 15.76 -1.09
N ASP A 169 11.49 14.49 -0.75
CA ASP A 169 12.80 13.99 -0.33
C ASP A 169 13.44 14.90 0.76
N SER A 170 12.60 15.33 1.70
CA SER A 170 12.99 16.28 2.74
C SER A 170 13.53 15.54 3.96
N ASP A 171 14.70 15.95 4.46
CA ASP A 171 15.24 15.47 5.72
C ASP A 171 14.34 15.85 6.91
N ASP A 172 13.53 16.91 6.77
CA ASP A 172 12.55 17.35 7.77
C ASP A 172 11.14 16.91 7.36
N LEU A 173 10.74 15.74 7.83
CA LEU A 173 9.40 15.20 7.57
C LEU A 173 8.28 16.09 8.14
N ALA A 174 8.53 16.83 9.22
CA ALA A 174 7.50 17.68 9.82
C ALA A 174 7.20 18.89 8.93
N SER A 175 8.22 19.56 8.44
CA SER A 175 8.07 20.68 7.50
C SER A 175 7.45 20.20 6.17
N GLY A 176 7.91 19.04 5.66
CA GLY A 176 7.35 18.42 4.46
C GLY A 176 5.86 18.11 4.61
N TYR A 177 5.47 17.52 5.73
CA TYR A 177 4.09 17.17 6.03
C TYR A 177 3.18 18.41 6.09
N GLU A 178 3.58 19.49 6.79
CA GLU A 178 2.80 20.74 6.86
C GLU A 178 2.65 21.39 5.48
N THR A 179 3.71 21.36 4.67
CA THR A 179 3.67 21.85 3.28
C THR A 179 2.65 21.06 2.45
N ILE A 180 2.64 19.73 2.57
CA ILE A 180 1.69 18.87 1.87
C ILE A 180 0.26 19.12 2.35
N LEU A 181 0.05 19.26 3.66
CA LEU A 181 -1.28 19.55 4.20
C LEU A 181 -1.84 20.88 3.68
N SER A 182 -1.01 21.92 3.67
CA SER A 182 -1.39 23.21 3.10
C SER A 182 -1.81 23.07 1.63
N ALA A 183 -1.02 22.34 0.84
CA ALA A 183 -1.35 22.06 -0.56
C ALA A 183 -2.66 21.26 -0.71
N LEU A 184 -2.89 20.24 0.12
CA LEU A 184 -4.11 19.43 0.10
C LEU A 184 -5.36 20.26 0.45
N HIS A 185 -5.26 21.17 1.41
CA HIS A 185 -6.35 22.10 1.71
C HIS A 185 -6.63 23.04 0.53
N GLN A 186 -5.57 23.61 -0.06
CA GLN A 186 -5.69 24.50 -1.23
C GLN A 186 -6.38 23.81 -2.42
N ILE A 187 -5.97 22.58 -2.78
CA ILE A 187 -6.57 21.85 -3.91
C ILE A 187 -8.02 21.43 -3.59
N SER A 188 -8.29 21.01 -2.34
CA SER A 188 -9.63 20.65 -1.89
C SER A 188 -10.60 21.84 -1.97
N ASP A 189 -10.18 23.00 -1.49
CA ASP A 189 -11.00 24.21 -1.51
C ASP A 189 -11.21 24.74 -2.94
N THR A 190 -10.20 24.60 -3.80
CA THR A 190 -10.31 24.94 -5.22
C THR A 190 -11.35 24.06 -5.91
N GLU A 191 -11.30 22.74 -5.65
CA GLU A 191 -12.27 21.80 -6.23
C GLU A 191 -13.69 22.01 -5.68
N LYS A 192 -13.86 22.28 -4.38
CA LYS A 192 -15.15 22.64 -3.80
C LYS A 192 -15.78 23.84 -4.50
N LYS A 193 -15.00 24.91 -4.72
CA LYS A 193 -15.45 26.11 -5.42
C LYS A 193 -15.85 25.80 -6.87
N LEU A 194 -15.03 25.03 -7.58
CA LEU A 194 -15.30 24.64 -8.97
C LEU A 194 -16.58 23.81 -9.10
N LEU A 195 -16.79 22.84 -8.20
CA LEU A 195 -18.00 22.01 -8.21
C LEU A 195 -19.26 22.82 -7.84
N ALA A 196 -19.13 23.75 -6.90
CA ALA A 196 -20.23 24.65 -6.53
C ALA A 196 -20.71 25.50 -7.71
N THR A 197 -19.81 25.95 -8.60
CA THR A 197 -20.21 26.68 -9.83
C THR A 197 -20.99 25.82 -10.82
N LYS A 198 -20.91 24.49 -10.68
CA LYS A 198 -21.61 23.50 -11.51
C LYS A 198 -22.82 22.87 -10.80
N GLU A 199 -23.18 23.37 -9.64
CA GLU A 199 -24.23 22.81 -8.77
C GLU A 199 -23.96 21.35 -8.36
N LEU A 200 -22.68 20.94 -8.30
CA LEU A 200 -22.25 19.60 -7.92
C LEU A 200 -21.72 19.56 -6.49
N THR A 201 -21.98 18.44 -5.81
CA THR A 201 -21.51 18.22 -4.44
C THR A 201 -20.08 17.72 -4.41
N TYR A 202 -19.23 18.33 -3.58
CA TYR A 202 -17.88 17.87 -3.33
C TYR A 202 -17.86 16.68 -2.36
N SER A 203 -16.97 15.72 -2.63
CA SER A 203 -16.67 14.61 -1.72
C SER A 203 -15.15 14.38 -1.66
N HIS A 204 -14.59 14.46 -0.47
CA HIS A 204 -13.17 14.12 -0.23
C HIS A 204 -12.83 12.71 -0.73
N LEU A 205 -13.69 11.72 -0.43
CA LEU A 205 -13.50 10.34 -0.86
C LEU A 205 -13.39 10.24 -2.38
N THR A 206 -14.29 10.87 -3.12
CA THR A 206 -14.31 10.81 -4.59
C THR A 206 -13.12 11.55 -5.19
N TYR A 207 -12.82 12.73 -4.66
CA TYR A 207 -11.71 13.54 -5.17
C TYR A 207 -10.35 12.86 -4.95
N PHE A 208 -10.04 12.41 -3.71
CA PHE A 208 -8.75 11.80 -3.39
C PHE A 208 -8.57 10.38 -3.93
N LYS A 209 -9.61 9.78 -4.48
CA LYS A 209 -9.52 8.56 -5.29
C LYS A 209 -9.21 8.82 -6.76
N SER A 210 -9.32 10.04 -7.24
CA SER A 210 -9.12 10.36 -8.65
C SER A 210 -7.64 10.65 -8.96
N ALA A 211 -7.20 10.32 -10.19
CA ALA A 211 -5.88 10.70 -10.69
C ALA A 211 -5.68 12.23 -10.70
N ARG A 212 -6.79 12.97 -10.74
CA ARG A 212 -6.80 14.44 -10.70
C ARG A 212 -6.22 14.98 -9.41
N SER A 213 -6.49 14.38 -8.25
CA SER A 213 -5.94 14.83 -6.96
C SER A 213 -4.41 14.76 -6.93
N LYS A 214 -3.82 13.71 -7.53
CA LYS A 214 -2.37 13.61 -7.71
C LYS A 214 -1.84 14.72 -8.62
N TYR A 215 -2.46 14.90 -9.79
CA TYR A 215 -2.06 15.95 -10.74
C TYR A 215 -2.13 17.35 -10.12
N ASP A 216 -3.20 17.67 -9.41
CA ASP A 216 -3.38 18.96 -8.75
C ASP A 216 -2.33 19.17 -7.65
N LEU A 217 -2.02 18.12 -6.87
CA LEU A 217 -0.99 18.17 -5.84
C LEU A 217 0.40 18.35 -6.45
N ASP A 218 0.73 17.59 -7.48
CA ASP A 218 2.01 17.69 -8.20
C ASP A 218 2.23 19.11 -8.76
N ARG A 219 1.16 19.73 -9.27
CA ARG A 219 1.20 21.10 -9.76
C ARG A 219 1.44 22.11 -8.64
N VAL A 220 0.74 22.00 -7.51
CA VAL A 220 0.88 22.93 -6.38
C VAL A 220 2.25 22.81 -5.73
N LEU A 221 2.78 21.58 -5.59
CA LEU A 221 4.09 21.31 -5.00
C LEU A 221 5.26 21.47 -6.01
N GLY A 222 4.96 21.76 -7.29
CA GLY A 222 5.96 21.95 -8.31
C GLY A 222 6.73 20.68 -8.70
N PHE A 223 6.08 19.51 -8.62
CA PHE A 223 6.66 18.22 -9.05
C PHE A 223 6.58 18.00 -10.57
N VAL A 224 5.72 18.74 -11.26
CA VAL A 224 5.56 18.66 -12.72
C VAL A 224 6.87 19.05 -13.39
N GLY A 225 7.46 18.14 -14.17
CA GLY A 225 8.73 18.35 -14.88
C GLY A 225 10.00 18.09 -14.07
N ARG A 226 9.90 17.62 -12.82
CA ARG A 226 11.05 17.13 -12.07
C ARG A 226 11.20 15.62 -12.30
N GLU A 227 12.06 15.25 -13.25
CA GLU A 227 12.61 13.88 -13.25
C GLU A 227 13.58 13.75 -12.06
N ARG A 228 13.52 12.64 -11.34
CA ARG A 228 14.58 12.31 -10.37
C ARG A 228 15.86 12.03 -11.13
N VAL A 229 16.89 12.81 -10.84
CA VAL A 229 18.28 12.58 -11.30
C VAL A 229 18.86 11.38 -10.57
#